data_04e9271ca3620319eb53a458d913cb1f
#
_entry.id   04e9271ca3620319eb53a458d913cb1f
#
_cell.length_a   1.000
_cell.length_b   1.000
_cell.length_c   1.000
_cell.angle_alpha   90.00
_cell.angle_beta   90.00
_cell.angle_gamma   90.00
#
_symmetry.space_group_name_H-M   'P 1'
#
loop_
_entity.id
_entity.type
_entity.pdbx_description
1 polymer ?
#
loop_
_entity_poly.entity_id
_entity_poly.type
_entity_poly.pdbx_seq_one_letter_code
_entity_poly.pdbx_strand_id
1 'polypeptide(L)'
;MTVRTVRVRPLEKRMRRGQTNQAAPQTVRETNRPESTQGLDLSVDLAPNNPHHLRLANPVMIASGTFGYDGYGRGITEDMDLGQLGAVVPKTFTRLPREGNPEPRWYPTSYREAWDAGDILFLNAIGLTNPGIDAGIRDVTPTWTSWNATAIFSFSSDTVEQFGEMAAMANRGTGFQGIELNLSCPNIEDGSLFGHSPSMTAQAVAAVKANTDLPVLAKLAPNVPNITEIAQAAVDAGADALTICNTMPAMRIDTKTHQPVLGNITGGLSGPGLRPISLALVYQVSKAVEVPIIGVGGIFTGEDAAEYILAGASAVQIGSANLIGLSAPWRILAELQDWMRQSGLSNLRGLS
;
A
#
# COMPACT_ATOMS: atom_id res chain seq x y z
N MET A 1 53.24 10.52 -16.13
CA MET A 1 52.03 10.66 -15.26
C MET A 1 52.07 9.57 -14.21
N THR A 2 52.38 9.95 -12.97
CA THR A 2 52.70 9.02 -11.89
C THR A 2 51.39 8.71 -11.12
N VAL A 3 51.00 7.45 -11.13
CA VAL A 3 49.83 6.96 -10.41
C VAL A 3 50.22 6.84 -8.92
N ARG A 4 49.56 7.62 -8.03
CA ARG A 4 49.68 7.49 -6.57
C ARG A 4 48.77 6.36 -6.07
N THR A 5 49.38 5.30 -5.57
CA THR A 5 48.71 4.19 -4.90
C THR A 5 48.34 4.63 -3.46
N VAL A 6 47.06 4.64 -3.13
CA VAL A 6 46.60 4.87 -1.75
C VAL A 6 46.58 3.54 -1.01
N ARG A 7 47.42 3.39 0.02
CA ARG A 7 47.43 2.24 0.93
C ARG A 7 46.34 2.42 1.98
N VAL A 8 45.37 1.52 2.02
CA VAL A 8 44.38 1.39 3.10
C VAL A 8 44.99 0.50 4.21
N ARG A 9 45.02 1.00 5.44
CA ARG A 9 45.45 0.23 6.62
C ARG A 9 44.32 -0.69 7.09
N PRO A 10 44.62 -1.93 7.52
CA PRO A 10 43.62 -2.83 8.11
C PRO A 10 43.22 -2.38 9.53
N LEU A 11 41.93 -2.42 9.82
CA LEU A 11 41.40 -2.25 11.18
C LEU A 11 41.59 -3.55 11.97
N GLU A 12 42.39 -3.47 13.03
CA GLU A 12 42.59 -4.57 13.99
C GLU A 12 41.32 -4.82 14.81
N LYS A 13 40.87 -6.07 14.83
CA LYS A 13 39.79 -6.59 15.67
C LYS A 13 40.26 -6.62 17.14
N ARG A 14 39.72 -5.77 17.99
CA ARG A 14 39.75 -5.95 19.45
C ARG A 14 38.65 -6.93 19.86
N MET A 15 39.04 -8.20 20.09
CA MET A 15 38.22 -9.16 20.84
C MET A 15 38.21 -8.77 22.32
N ARG A 16 37.04 -8.44 22.86
CA ARG A 16 36.82 -8.49 24.33
C ARG A 16 35.97 -9.73 24.62
N ARG A 17 36.55 -10.69 25.34
CA ARG A 17 35.86 -11.78 26.04
C ARG A 17 35.00 -11.16 27.13
N GLY A 18 33.72 -11.45 27.18
CA GLY A 18 32.79 -11.09 28.25
C GLY A 18 31.73 -12.18 28.39
N GLN A 19 31.90 -12.95 29.41
CA GLN A 19 31.06 -13.84 30.22
C GLN A 19 29.61 -14.08 29.74
N THR A 20 29.32 -15.35 29.47
CA THR A 20 28.01 -15.97 29.33
C THR A 20 27.22 -15.88 30.63
N ASN A 21 26.11 -15.13 30.62
CA ASN A 21 25.02 -15.33 31.56
C ASN A 21 23.84 -15.89 30.76
N GLN A 22 23.57 -17.19 30.94
CA GLN A 22 22.37 -17.83 30.49
C GLN A 22 21.19 -17.35 31.35
N ALA A 23 20.39 -16.44 30.82
CA ALA A 23 19.06 -16.17 31.36
C ALA A 23 18.07 -17.04 30.55
N ALA A 24 17.26 -17.83 31.27
CA ALA A 24 16.18 -18.65 30.72
C ALA A 24 15.18 -17.81 29.95
N PRO A 25 14.51 -18.36 28.91
CA PRO A 25 13.53 -17.64 28.13
C PRO A 25 12.35 -17.26 29.03
N GLN A 26 12.16 -15.98 29.26
CA GLN A 26 10.92 -15.46 29.84
C GLN A 26 9.82 -15.64 28.81
N THR A 27 8.83 -16.44 29.14
CA THR A 27 7.55 -16.53 28.45
C THR A 27 6.92 -15.13 28.44
N VAL A 28 6.91 -14.49 27.28
CA VAL A 28 6.15 -13.27 27.05
C VAL A 28 4.68 -13.63 27.17
N ARG A 29 4.07 -13.24 28.28
CA ARG A 29 2.59 -13.26 28.40
C ARG A 29 2.06 -12.18 27.49
N GLU A 30 1.49 -12.60 26.36
CA GLU A 30 0.62 -11.77 25.53
C GLU A 30 -0.64 -11.43 26.34
N THR A 31 -0.70 -10.21 26.84
CA THR A 31 -1.96 -9.55 27.22
C THR A 31 -1.85 -8.09 26.80
N ASN A 32 -1.95 -7.82 25.52
CA ASN A 32 -2.22 -6.48 25.04
C ASN A 32 -3.60 -6.45 24.35
N ARG A 33 -4.65 -6.32 25.18
CA ARG A 33 -5.82 -5.55 24.75
C ARG A 33 -5.34 -4.10 24.62
N PRO A 34 -5.60 -3.38 23.51
CA PRO A 34 -5.27 -1.97 23.42
C PRO A 34 -5.99 -1.25 24.56
N GLU A 35 -5.22 -0.55 25.39
CA GLU A 35 -5.78 0.41 26.35
C GLU A 35 -6.66 1.39 25.59
N SER A 36 -7.83 1.69 26.15
CA SER A 36 -8.92 2.45 25.57
C SER A 36 -8.45 3.65 24.75
N THR A 37 -9.06 3.87 23.59
CA THR A 37 -8.96 5.09 22.74
C THR A 37 -9.48 6.35 23.44
N GLN A 38 -9.57 6.37 24.78
CA GLN A 38 -10.09 7.48 25.55
C GLN A 38 -9.31 8.76 25.25
N GLY A 39 -9.96 9.66 24.52
CA GLY A 39 -9.47 11.00 24.23
C GLY A 39 -8.81 11.22 22.86
N LEU A 40 -8.67 10.20 21.99
CA LEU A 40 -8.13 10.37 20.63
C LEU A 40 -9.26 10.30 19.58
N ASP A 41 -9.36 11.32 18.72
CA ASP A 41 -10.15 11.29 17.49
C ASP A 41 -9.24 10.98 16.30
N LEU A 42 -9.29 9.74 15.83
CA LEU A 42 -8.52 9.23 14.68
C LEU A 42 -9.37 9.19 13.41
N SER A 43 -10.63 9.65 13.48
CA SER A 43 -11.54 9.55 12.33
C SER A 43 -11.07 10.37 11.14
N VAL A 44 -11.24 9.80 9.94
CA VAL A 44 -10.87 10.41 8.66
C VAL A 44 -12.02 10.25 7.67
N ASP A 45 -12.32 11.27 6.87
CA ASP A 45 -13.20 11.15 5.70
C ASP A 45 -12.35 11.26 4.42
N LEU A 46 -12.26 10.17 3.67
CA LEU A 46 -11.49 10.12 2.42
C LEU A 46 -12.27 10.63 1.20
N ALA A 47 -13.56 10.95 1.36
CA ALA A 47 -14.40 11.47 0.28
C ALA A 47 -15.38 12.53 0.82
N PRO A 48 -14.87 13.64 1.41
CA PRO A 48 -15.72 14.62 2.09
C PRO A 48 -16.70 15.33 1.14
N ASN A 49 -16.39 15.40 -0.15
CA ASN A 49 -17.22 16.04 -1.17
C ASN A 49 -18.12 15.06 -1.93
N ASN A 50 -18.01 13.75 -1.68
CA ASN A 50 -18.85 12.72 -2.27
C ASN A 50 -20.12 12.53 -1.41
N PRO A 51 -21.34 12.41 -2.00
CA PRO A 51 -22.57 12.19 -1.23
C PRO A 51 -22.55 10.96 -0.32
N HIS A 52 -21.81 9.93 -0.72
CA HIS A 52 -21.70 8.68 0.04
C HIS A 52 -20.63 8.74 1.14
N HIS A 53 -19.73 9.73 1.10
CA HIS A 53 -18.58 9.82 1.99
C HIS A 53 -17.75 8.52 2.03
N LEU A 54 -16.56 8.55 2.57
CA LEU A 54 -15.77 7.36 2.91
C LEU A 54 -15.12 7.60 4.28
N ARG A 55 -15.90 7.43 5.33
CA ARG A 55 -15.50 7.71 6.70
C ARG A 55 -14.85 6.49 7.32
N LEU A 56 -13.63 6.66 7.78
CA LEU A 56 -12.84 5.65 8.46
C LEU A 56 -12.75 5.95 9.95
N ALA A 57 -12.81 4.93 10.80
CA ALA A 57 -12.65 5.06 12.24
C ALA A 57 -11.22 5.50 12.65
N ASN A 58 -10.23 5.20 11.81
CA ASN A 58 -8.83 5.59 12.00
C ASN A 58 -8.09 5.58 10.64
N PRO A 59 -6.88 6.16 10.54
CA PRO A 59 -6.18 6.33 9.27
C PRO A 59 -5.44 5.09 8.78
N VAL A 60 -5.38 3.99 9.53
CA VAL A 60 -4.56 2.83 9.17
C VAL A 60 -5.36 1.84 8.35
N MET A 61 -4.88 1.56 7.13
CA MET A 61 -5.53 0.70 6.15
C MET A 61 -4.59 -0.43 5.73
N ILE A 62 -5.13 -1.52 5.20
CA ILE A 62 -4.35 -2.57 4.52
C ILE A 62 -4.29 -2.25 3.02
N ALA A 63 -3.06 -2.26 2.46
CA ALA A 63 -2.81 -1.96 1.05
C ALA A 63 -3.23 -3.11 0.13
N SER A 64 -3.72 -2.76 -1.06
CA SER A 64 -4.05 -3.73 -2.12
C SER A 64 -2.88 -4.65 -2.45
N GLY A 65 -3.19 -5.93 -2.64
CA GLY A 65 -2.23 -6.97 -3.01
C GLY A 65 -1.43 -7.57 -1.85
N THR A 66 -1.63 -7.12 -0.60
CA THR A 66 -0.90 -7.65 0.56
C THR A 66 -1.77 -8.44 1.55
N PHE A 67 -3.07 -8.51 1.28
CA PHE A 67 -4.04 -9.27 2.08
C PHE A 67 -4.75 -10.37 1.26
N GLY A 68 -4.62 -10.38 -0.08
CA GLY A 68 -5.43 -11.23 -0.96
C GLY A 68 -6.88 -10.79 -0.94
N TYR A 69 -7.77 -11.77 -0.89
CA TYR A 69 -9.22 -11.57 -0.73
C TYR A 69 -9.72 -11.99 0.66
N ASP A 70 -8.88 -12.72 1.42
CA ASP A 70 -9.24 -13.43 2.65
C ASP A 70 -8.05 -13.64 3.60
N GLY A 71 -6.99 -12.84 3.50
CA GLY A 71 -5.75 -13.05 4.24
C GLY A 71 -4.82 -14.07 3.58
N TYR A 72 -4.94 -14.30 2.26
CA TYR A 72 -4.18 -15.31 1.51
C TYR A 72 -4.43 -16.75 1.98
N GLY A 73 -5.67 -17.08 2.34
CA GLY A 73 -6.03 -18.40 2.84
C GLY A 73 -5.44 -18.77 4.21
N ARG A 74 -4.76 -17.79 4.87
CA ARG A 74 -4.26 -17.97 6.25
C ARG A 74 -5.38 -17.80 7.28
N GLY A 75 -6.61 -17.53 6.82
CA GLY A 75 -7.78 -17.25 7.61
C GLY A 75 -7.71 -15.88 8.30
N ILE A 76 -8.86 -15.28 8.51
CA ILE A 76 -9.02 -14.18 9.45
C ILE A 76 -9.23 -14.86 10.80
N THR A 77 -8.22 -14.81 11.67
CA THR A 77 -8.30 -15.39 13.02
C THR A 77 -9.12 -14.46 13.93
N GLU A 78 -9.63 -14.99 15.04
CA GLU A 78 -10.38 -14.18 16.04
C GLU A 78 -9.57 -12.96 16.54
N ASP A 79 -8.24 -13.06 16.52
CA ASP A 79 -7.31 -11.98 16.90
C ASP A 79 -7.19 -10.87 15.83
N MET A 80 -7.71 -11.10 14.63
CA MET A 80 -7.64 -10.18 13.49
C MET A 80 -8.99 -9.52 13.24
N ASP A 81 -9.44 -8.70 14.19
CA ASP A 81 -10.64 -7.87 14.02
C ASP A 81 -10.36 -6.74 13.00
N LEU A 82 -10.72 -6.98 11.74
CA LEU A 82 -10.58 -6.00 10.66
C LEU A 82 -11.37 -4.71 10.92
N GLY A 83 -12.43 -4.77 11.73
CA GLY A 83 -13.23 -3.62 12.13
C GLY A 83 -12.45 -2.61 12.98
N GLN A 84 -11.32 -2.99 13.55
CA GLN A 84 -10.43 -2.07 14.27
C GLN A 84 -9.55 -1.22 13.33
N LEU A 85 -9.42 -1.60 12.06
CA LEU A 85 -8.67 -0.84 11.06
C LEU A 85 -9.58 0.16 10.33
N GLY A 86 -8.99 1.19 9.77
CA GLY A 86 -9.72 2.17 8.97
C GLY A 86 -10.38 1.53 7.75
N ALA A 87 -9.61 0.79 6.96
CA ALA A 87 -10.13 0.06 5.81
C ALA A 87 -9.21 -1.08 5.37
N VAL A 88 -9.76 -1.96 4.54
CA VAL A 88 -9.01 -3.00 3.80
C VAL A 88 -9.18 -2.77 2.31
N VAL A 89 -8.07 -2.74 1.56
CA VAL A 89 -8.08 -2.76 0.10
C VAL A 89 -7.66 -4.16 -0.37
N PRO A 90 -8.60 -5.05 -0.72
CA PRO A 90 -8.28 -6.39 -1.19
C PRO A 90 -7.54 -6.38 -2.52
N LYS A 91 -7.19 -7.57 -3.00
CA LYS A 91 -6.46 -7.75 -4.25
C LYS A 91 -7.22 -7.15 -5.44
N THR A 92 -6.48 -6.43 -6.29
CA THR A 92 -6.98 -5.80 -7.52
C THR A 92 -7.57 -6.83 -8.49
N PHE A 93 -8.76 -6.54 -9.01
CA PHE A 93 -9.40 -7.28 -10.09
C PHE A 93 -9.08 -6.65 -11.45
N THR A 94 -9.16 -7.46 -12.49
CA THR A 94 -9.15 -7.01 -13.90
C THR A 94 -10.44 -7.45 -14.59
N ARG A 95 -10.69 -6.92 -15.80
CA ARG A 95 -11.92 -7.26 -16.56
C ARG A 95 -12.06 -8.77 -16.77
N LEU A 96 -10.98 -9.41 -17.19
CA LEU A 96 -10.88 -10.86 -17.39
C LEU A 96 -9.94 -11.49 -16.34
N PRO A 97 -10.05 -12.80 -16.10
CA PRO A 97 -9.10 -13.52 -15.24
C PRO A 97 -7.65 -13.39 -15.73
N ARG A 98 -6.69 -13.33 -14.79
CA ARG A 98 -5.25 -13.33 -15.08
C ARG A 98 -4.51 -14.37 -14.24
N GLU A 99 -3.65 -15.15 -14.88
CA GLU A 99 -2.79 -16.12 -14.20
C GLU A 99 -1.57 -15.46 -13.55
N GLY A 100 -1.17 -14.29 -14.04
CA GLY A 100 -0.01 -13.55 -13.57
C GLY A 100 1.27 -13.86 -14.32
N ASN A 101 2.39 -13.36 -13.81
CA ASN A 101 3.71 -13.47 -14.43
C ASN A 101 4.35 -14.85 -14.16
N PRO A 102 5.41 -15.24 -14.92
CA PRO A 102 6.23 -16.40 -14.61
C PRO A 102 6.88 -16.33 -13.23
N GLU A 103 7.13 -17.49 -12.64
CA GLU A 103 7.92 -17.61 -11.41
C GLU A 103 9.43 -17.44 -11.68
N PRO A 104 10.24 -16.98 -10.71
CA PRO A 104 9.83 -16.48 -9.39
C PRO A 104 9.14 -15.10 -9.44
N ARG A 105 8.07 -14.95 -8.64
CA ARG A 105 7.30 -13.69 -8.54
C ARG A 105 7.69 -12.81 -7.37
N TRP A 106 8.52 -13.32 -6.46
CA TRP A 106 8.96 -12.67 -5.24
C TRP A 106 10.46 -12.76 -5.07
N TYR A 107 11.09 -11.69 -4.61
CA TYR A 107 12.46 -11.69 -4.16
C TYR A 107 12.66 -10.73 -2.98
N PRO A 108 13.28 -11.16 -1.88
CA PRO A 108 13.64 -12.56 -1.60
C PRO A 108 12.41 -13.47 -1.49
N THR A 109 12.60 -14.79 -1.54
CA THR A 109 11.50 -15.77 -1.55
C THR A 109 10.66 -15.72 -0.29
N SER A 110 11.26 -15.36 0.86
CA SER A 110 10.60 -15.11 2.13
C SER A 110 10.90 -13.68 2.59
N TYR A 111 9.90 -12.82 2.56
CA TYR A 111 10.05 -11.44 3.08
C TYR A 111 10.29 -11.45 4.59
N ARG A 112 9.72 -12.42 5.33
CA ARG A 112 9.93 -12.57 6.77
C ARG A 112 11.39 -12.87 7.10
N GLU A 113 11.96 -13.90 6.46
CA GLU A 113 13.35 -14.27 6.69
C GLU A 113 14.32 -13.16 6.29
N ALA A 114 14.04 -12.48 5.18
CA ALA A 114 14.83 -11.35 4.72
C ALA A 114 14.78 -10.18 5.70
N TRP A 115 13.60 -9.86 6.22
CA TRP A 115 13.42 -8.86 7.26
C TRP A 115 14.22 -9.20 8.52
N ASP A 116 14.13 -10.44 8.99
CA ASP A 116 14.87 -10.90 10.17
C ASP A 116 16.40 -10.89 9.94
N ALA A 117 16.84 -10.97 8.67
CA ALA A 117 18.23 -10.79 8.26
C ALA A 117 18.67 -9.32 8.06
N GLY A 118 17.74 -8.36 8.18
CA GLY A 118 18.00 -6.92 8.05
C GLY A 118 17.83 -6.37 6.63
N ASP A 119 17.21 -7.12 5.70
CA ASP A 119 16.89 -6.60 4.38
C ASP A 119 15.76 -5.56 4.45
N ILE A 120 15.92 -4.48 3.68
CA ILE A 120 14.97 -3.35 3.63
C ILE A 120 14.33 -3.16 2.25
N LEU A 121 14.65 -4.03 1.30
CA LEU A 121 14.18 -3.94 -0.09
C LEU A 121 13.60 -5.28 -0.52
N PHE A 122 12.36 -5.25 -1.00
CA PHE A 122 11.62 -6.40 -1.50
C PHE A 122 11.15 -6.15 -2.92
N LEU A 123 11.25 -7.18 -3.76
CA LEU A 123 10.79 -7.13 -5.15
C LEU A 123 9.62 -8.08 -5.37
N ASN A 124 8.65 -7.67 -6.17
CA ASN A 124 7.59 -8.54 -6.63
C ASN A 124 7.20 -8.28 -8.08
N ALA A 125 6.76 -9.33 -8.76
CA ALA A 125 6.23 -9.28 -10.13
C ALA A 125 5.06 -10.26 -10.25
N ILE A 126 3.95 -9.99 -9.56
CA ILE A 126 2.79 -10.90 -9.48
C ILE A 126 2.04 -11.00 -10.80
N GLY A 127 1.91 -9.88 -11.54
CA GLY A 127 1.18 -9.82 -12.81
C GLY A 127 -0.34 -9.84 -12.64
N LEU A 128 -0.85 -9.24 -11.55
CA LEU A 128 -2.29 -9.09 -11.29
C LEU A 128 -3.08 -10.42 -11.34
N THR A 129 -2.53 -11.52 -10.81
CA THR A 129 -3.28 -12.79 -10.68
C THR A 129 -4.61 -12.54 -9.99
N ASN A 130 -5.74 -12.85 -10.67
CA ASN A 130 -7.08 -12.63 -10.15
C ASN A 130 -8.13 -13.40 -10.99
N PRO A 131 -9.34 -13.70 -10.44
CA PRO A 131 -10.38 -14.46 -11.14
C PRO A 131 -11.23 -13.63 -12.13
N GLY A 132 -10.92 -12.36 -12.34
CA GLY A 132 -11.75 -11.42 -13.10
C GLY A 132 -12.88 -10.81 -12.26
N ILE A 133 -13.38 -9.64 -12.71
CA ILE A 133 -14.38 -8.86 -11.96
C ILE A 133 -15.73 -9.59 -11.83
N ASP A 134 -16.15 -10.35 -12.84
CA ASP A 134 -17.43 -11.07 -12.79
C ASP A 134 -17.46 -12.10 -11.64
N ALA A 135 -16.40 -12.91 -11.52
CA ALA A 135 -16.23 -13.83 -10.38
C ALA A 135 -16.00 -13.07 -9.06
N GLY A 136 -15.26 -11.97 -9.12
CA GLY A 136 -15.04 -11.09 -7.97
C GLY A 136 -16.35 -10.63 -7.34
N ILE A 137 -17.24 -10.05 -8.13
CA ILE A 137 -18.54 -9.51 -7.66
C ILE A 137 -19.48 -10.64 -7.23
N ARG A 138 -19.53 -11.75 -7.97
CA ARG A 138 -20.44 -12.85 -7.67
C ARG A 138 -20.04 -13.66 -6.43
N ASP A 139 -18.76 -13.99 -6.31
CA ASP A 139 -18.28 -15.02 -5.37
C ASP A 139 -17.41 -14.45 -4.24
N VAL A 140 -16.70 -13.33 -4.46
CA VAL A 140 -15.67 -12.81 -3.54
C VAL A 140 -16.20 -11.66 -2.69
N THR A 141 -16.67 -10.58 -3.31
CA THR A 141 -17.06 -9.36 -2.55
C THR A 141 -18.20 -9.60 -1.55
N PRO A 142 -19.18 -10.50 -1.78
CA PRO A 142 -20.21 -10.80 -0.77
C PRO A 142 -19.62 -11.33 0.55
N THR A 143 -18.46 -12.01 0.51
CA THR A 143 -17.82 -12.51 1.73
C THR A 143 -17.29 -11.41 2.64
N TRP A 144 -16.98 -10.24 2.09
CA TRP A 144 -16.46 -9.08 2.83
C TRP A 144 -17.51 -8.44 3.73
N THR A 145 -18.80 -8.69 3.52
CA THR A 145 -19.87 -8.23 4.41
C THR A 145 -19.71 -8.74 5.84
N SER A 146 -19.04 -9.89 6.02
CA SER A 146 -18.78 -10.48 7.33
C SER A 146 -17.58 -9.86 8.08
N TRP A 147 -16.78 -9.01 7.44
CA TRP A 147 -15.56 -8.46 8.05
C TRP A 147 -15.81 -7.37 9.10
N ASN A 148 -17.02 -6.83 9.16
CA ASN A 148 -17.34 -5.66 10.00
C ASN A 148 -16.33 -4.50 9.83
N ALA A 149 -15.79 -4.35 8.63
CA ALA A 149 -14.75 -3.39 8.27
C ALA A 149 -15.11 -2.67 6.96
N THR A 150 -14.60 -1.46 6.79
CA THR A 150 -14.66 -0.76 5.50
C THR A 150 -13.77 -1.49 4.50
N ALA A 151 -14.35 -2.01 3.42
CA ALA A 151 -13.60 -2.57 2.30
C ALA A 151 -13.65 -1.61 1.10
N ILE A 152 -12.55 -1.54 0.36
CA ILE A 152 -12.42 -0.71 -0.84
C ILE A 152 -12.10 -1.62 -2.02
N PHE A 153 -12.98 -1.61 -3.02
CA PHE A 153 -12.89 -2.49 -4.18
C PHE A 153 -11.81 -1.98 -5.14
N SER A 154 -10.70 -2.73 -5.29
CA SER A 154 -9.61 -2.34 -6.18
C SER A 154 -9.76 -3.01 -7.54
N PHE A 155 -9.66 -2.23 -8.63
CA PHE A 155 -9.56 -2.77 -9.97
C PHE A 155 -8.61 -1.99 -10.88
N SER A 156 -8.21 -2.64 -11.96
CA SER A 156 -7.40 -2.08 -13.03
C SER A 156 -7.91 -2.55 -14.38
N SER A 157 -7.66 -1.79 -15.40
CA SER A 157 -8.13 -2.10 -16.76
C SER A 157 -7.06 -1.84 -17.81
N ASP A 158 -7.30 -2.34 -19.02
CA ASP A 158 -6.40 -2.24 -20.16
C ASP A 158 -6.85 -1.14 -21.14
N THR A 159 -8.09 -0.62 -21.01
CA THR A 159 -8.61 0.50 -21.80
C THR A 159 -9.46 1.45 -20.95
N VAL A 160 -9.65 2.69 -21.41
CA VAL A 160 -10.52 3.69 -20.75
C VAL A 160 -11.97 3.20 -20.66
N GLU A 161 -12.49 2.62 -21.73
CA GLU A 161 -13.86 2.11 -21.80
C GLU A 161 -14.08 1.01 -20.75
N GLN A 162 -13.13 0.09 -20.61
CA GLN A 162 -13.23 -0.98 -19.62
C GLN A 162 -13.19 -0.45 -18.18
N PHE A 163 -12.48 0.66 -17.90
CA PHE A 163 -12.57 1.29 -16.57
C PHE A 163 -14.02 1.69 -16.27
N GLY A 164 -14.72 2.31 -17.21
CA GLY A 164 -16.14 2.65 -17.06
C GLY A 164 -17.05 1.43 -16.92
N GLU A 165 -16.86 0.40 -17.75
CA GLU A 165 -17.59 -0.87 -17.65
C GLU A 165 -17.43 -1.52 -16.27
N MET A 166 -16.19 -1.59 -15.78
CA MET A 166 -15.90 -2.21 -14.49
C MET A 166 -16.51 -1.41 -13.32
N ALA A 167 -16.57 -0.08 -13.42
CA ALA A 167 -17.28 0.75 -12.44
C ALA A 167 -18.79 0.46 -12.45
N ALA A 168 -19.42 0.38 -13.62
CA ALA A 168 -20.83 0.00 -13.73
C ALA A 168 -21.11 -1.43 -13.21
N MET A 169 -20.17 -2.36 -13.41
CA MET A 169 -20.25 -3.70 -12.84
C MET A 169 -20.14 -3.68 -11.31
N ALA A 170 -19.23 -2.86 -10.75
CA ALA A 170 -19.03 -2.71 -9.31
C ALA A 170 -20.31 -2.26 -8.58
N ASN A 171 -21.16 -1.44 -9.20
CA ASN A 171 -22.46 -1.04 -8.62
C ASN A 171 -23.41 -2.21 -8.32
N ARG A 172 -23.17 -3.40 -8.88
CA ARG A 172 -23.93 -4.63 -8.58
C ARG A 172 -23.32 -5.46 -7.46
N GLY A 173 -22.10 -5.10 -7.05
CA GLY A 173 -21.39 -5.77 -5.98
C GLY A 173 -21.89 -5.34 -4.58
N THR A 174 -21.49 -6.10 -3.59
CA THR A 174 -21.76 -5.82 -2.16
C THR A 174 -20.47 -6.02 -1.37
N GLY A 175 -20.45 -5.54 -0.11
CA GLY A 175 -19.32 -5.77 0.79
C GLY A 175 -18.19 -4.74 0.68
N PHE A 176 -18.36 -3.63 -0.05
CA PHE A 176 -17.41 -2.53 -0.13
C PHE A 176 -18.10 -1.16 -0.22
N GLN A 177 -17.39 -0.09 0.13
CA GLN A 177 -17.92 1.26 0.27
C GLN A 177 -17.21 2.29 -0.62
N GLY A 178 -16.17 1.90 -1.35
CA GLY A 178 -15.41 2.76 -2.25
C GLY A 178 -14.63 1.94 -3.27
N ILE A 179 -14.02 2.63 -4.22
CA ILE A 179 -13.25 2.04 -5.31
C ILE A 179 -11.82 2.61 -5.29
N GLU A 180 -10.79 1.75 -5.39
CA GLU A 180 -9.41 2.17 -5.65
C GLU A 180 -9.01 1.77 -7.06
N LEU A 181 -8.71 2.78 -7.92
CA LEU A 181 -8.22 2.56 -9.28
C LEU A 181 -6.73 2.30 -9.27
N ASN A 182 -6.30 1.13 -9.69
CA ASN A 182 -4.89 0.85 -9.92
C ASN A 182 -4.51 1.27 -11.36
N LEU A 183 -3.87 2.45 -11.48
CA LEU A 183 -3.49 3.05 -12.76
C LEU A 183 -2.12 2.59 -13.28
N SER A 184 -1.50 1.57 -12.66
CA SER A 184 -0.18 1.06 -13.07
C SER A 184 -0.24 0.01 -14.20
N CYS A 185 -1.41 -0.34 -14.73
CA CYS A 185 -1.53 -1.20 -15.90
C CYS A 185 -1.19 -0.46 -17.19
N PRO A 186 -0.55 -1.15 -18.16
CA PRO A 186 -0.38 -0.59 -19.49
C PRO A 186 -1.72 -0.54 -20.24
N ASN A 187 -1.94 0.51 -21.03
CA ASN A 187 -2.95 0.56 -22.07
C ASN A 187 -2.56 -0.42 -23.18
N ILE A 188 -3.50 -1.28 -23.62
CA ILE A 188 -3.22 -2.26 -24.67
C ILE A 188 -3.10 -1.62 -26.06
N GLU A 189 -3.61 -0.40 -26.26
CA GLU A 189 -3.61 0.27 -27.56
C GLU A 189 -2.23 0.78 -27.95
N ASP A 190 -1.46 1.34 -26.99
CA ASP A 190 -0.17 1.98 -27.24
C ASP A 190 0.94 1.53 -26.28
N GLY A 191 0.64 0.66 -25.31
CA GLY A 191 1.58 0.18 -24.30
C GLY A 191 1.94 1.21 -23.23
N SER A 192 1.38 2.42 -23.27
CA SER A 192 1.60 3.45 -22.25
C SER A 192 0.94 3.05 -20.93
N LEU A 193 1.51 3.48 -19.81
CA LEU A 193 0.89 3.26 -18.50
C LEU A 193 -0.12 4.39 -18.24
N PHE A 194 -1.35 4.07 -17.84
CA PHE A 194 -2.37 5.07 -17.50
C PHE A 194 -1.86 6.11 -16.52
N GLY A 195 -1.15 5.67 -15.48
CA GLY A 195 -0.57 6.54 -14.46
C GLY A 195 0.66 7.36 -14.90
N HIS A 196 1.12 7.27 -16.14
CA HIS A 196 2.27 8.04 -16.65
C HIS A 196 1.87 9.28 -17.47
N SER A 197 0.60 9.41 -17.82
CA SER A 197 0.06 10.53 -18.60
C SER A 197 -1.06 11.21 -17.84
N PRO A 198 -1.00 12.55 -17.63
CA PRO A 198 -2.13 13.31 -17.04
C PRO A 198 -3.43 13.08 -17.79
N SER A 199 -3.41 13.10 -19.13
CA SER A 199 -4.58 12.89 -19.96
C SER A 199 -5.18 11.49 -19.80
N MET A 200 -4.35 10.43 -19.82
CA MET A 200 -4.83 9.05 -19.66
C MET A 200 -5.35 8.80 -18.22
N THR A 201 -4.69 9.36 -17.22
CA THR A 201 -5.17 9.33 -15.83
C THR A 201 -6.55 9.99 -15.73
N ALA A 202 -6.72 11.20 -16.29
CA ALA A 202 -7.99 11.91 -16.26
C ALA A 202 -9.10 11.12 -16.99
N GLN A 203 -8.82 10.55 -18.16
CA GLN A 203 -9.80 9.77 -18.92
C GLN A 203 -10.24 8.53 -18.14
N ALA A 204 -9.31 7.78 -17.52
CA ALA A 204 -9.64 6.61 -16.72
C ALA A 204 -10.51 6.98 -15.49
N VAL A 205 -10.15 8.03 -14.77
CA VAL A 205 -10.92 8.51 -13.61
C VAL A 205 -12.31 9.00 -14.06
N ALA A 206 -12.40 9.82 -15.10
CA ALA A 206 -13.66 10.33 -15.61
C ALA A 206 -14.59 9.21 -16.09
N ALA A 207 -14.06 8.20 -16.78
CA ALA A 207 -14.83 7.03 -17.21
C ALA A 207 -15.45 6.28 -16.02
N VAL A 208 -14.69 6.14 -14.90
CA VAL A 208 -15.21 5.52 -13.68
C VAL A 208 -16.26 6.41 -13.02
N LYS A 209 -15.98 7.69 -12.83
CA LYS A 209 -16.90 8.64 -12.17
C LYS A 209 -18.23 8.81 -12.95
N ALA A 210 -18.21 8.65 -14.27
CA ALA A 210 -19.42 8.66 -15.08
C ALA A 210 -20.32 7.43 -14.89
N ASN A 211 -19.82 6.36 -14.25
CA ASN A 211 -20.50 5.08 -14.13
C ASN A 211 -20.72 4.62 -12.68
N THR A 212 -20.33 5.41 -11.67
CA THR A 212 -20.58 5.08 -10.26
C THR A 212 -20.67 6.35 -9.39
N ASP A 213 -21.52 6.31 -8.36
CA ASP A 213 -21.60 7.33 -7.32
C ASP A 213 -20.68 7.02 -6.11
N LEU A 214 -20.07 5.82 -6.08
CA LEU A 214 -19.16 5.45 -5.00
C LEU A 214 -17.93 6.37 -4.95
N PRO A 215 -17.36 6.59 -3.77
CA PRO A 215 -16.05 7.23 -3.62
C PRO A 215 -14.96 6.55 -4.47
N VAL A 216 -14.20 7.34 -5.23
CA VAL A 216 -13.17 6.88 -6.15
C VAL A 216 -11.79 7.40 -5.70
N LEU A 217 -10.90 6.48 -5.37
CA LEU A 217 -9.51 6.73 -5.00
C LEU A 217 -8.61 6.39 -6.20
N ALA A 218 -7.77 7.34 -6.64
CA ALA A 218 -6.82 7.09 -7.73
C ALA A 218 -5.44 6.75 -7.16
N LYS A 219 -4.97 5.52 -7.41
CA LYS A 219 -3.62 5.07 -6.99
C LYS A 219 -2.60 5.33 -8.07
N LEU A 220 -1.69 6.27 -7.77
CA LEU A 220 -0.72 6.81 -8.72
C LEU A 220 0.58 6.00 -8.76
N ALA A 221 1.27 6.08 -9.91
CA ALA A 221 2.59 5.49 -10.11
C ALA A 221 3.70 6.43 -9.59
N PRO A 222 4.78 5.89 -8.97
CA PRO A 222 5.86 6.71 -8.42
C PRO A 222 6.88 7.19 -9.46
N ASN A 223 6.96 6.53 -10.60
CA ASN A 223 8.01 6.68 -11.61
C ASN A 223 7.57 7.61 -12.76
N VAL A 224 7.10 8.78 -12.41
CA VAL A 224 6.66 9.80 -13.37
C VAL A 224 7.53 11.06 -13.24
N PRO A 225 7.71 11.84 -14.33
CA PRO A 225 8.51 13.07 -14.28
C PRO A 225 7.96 14.11 -13.30
N ASN A 226 6.63 14.23 -13.22
CA ASN A 226 5.96 15.18 -12.34
C ASN A 226 4.65 14.55 -11.80
N ILE A 227 4.69 14.11 -10.56
CA ILE A 227 3.52 13.46 -9.94
C ILE A 227 2.40 14.45 -9.65
N THR A 228 2.70 15.73 -9.47
CA THR A 228 1.68 16.75 -9.17
C THR A 228 0.77 17.02 -10.36
N GLU A 229 1.29 16.94 -11.59
CA GLU A 229 0.47 17.06 -12.81
C GLU A 229 -0.48 15.86 -12.96
N ILE A 230 -0.01 14.65 -12.65
CA ILE A 230 -0.85 13.44 -12.65
C ILE A 230 -1.92 13.52 -11.56
N ALA A 231 -1.54 13.97 -10.36
CA ALA A 231 -2.43 14.14 -9.23
C ALA A 231 -3.54 15.17 -9.55
N GLN A 232 -3.17 16.33 -10.08
CA GLN A 232 -4.13 17.37 -10.46
C GLN A 232 -5.10 16.85 -11.53
N ALA A 233 -4.60 16.15 -12.55
CA ALA A 233 -5.43 15.58 -13.60
C ALA A 233 -6.45 14.54 -13.07
N ALA A 234 -6.05 13.73 -12.08
CA ALA A 234 -6.96 12.80 -11.40
C ALA A 234 -8.05 13.54 -10.61
N VAL A 235 -7.69 14.60 -9.88
CA VAL A 235 -8.61 15.43 -9.09
C VAL A 235 -9.58 16.17 -9.99
N ASP A 236 -9.09 16.82 -11.06
CA ASP A 236 -9.93 17.54 -12.04
C ASP A 236 -10.93 16.61 -12.74
N ALA A 237 -10.58 15.33 -12.88
CA ALA A 237 -11.45 14.29 -13.42
C ALA A 237 -12.45 13.71 -12.38
N GLY A 238 -12.40 14.16 -11.13
CA GLY A 238 -13.34 13.82 -10.08
C GLY A 238 -12.89 12.73 -9.10
N ALA A 239 -11.62 12.41 -9.02
CA ALA A 239 -11.13 11.53 -7.93
C ALA A 239 -11.43 12.15 -6.56
N ASP A 240 -12.01 11.37 -5.65
CA ASP A 240 -12.38 11.82 -4.31
C ASP A 240 -11.17 11.81 -3.36
N ALA A 241 -10.17 10.94 -3.60
CA ALA A 241 -8.89 10.88 -2.90
C ALA A 241 -7.78 10.31 -3.81
N LEU A 242 -6.52 10.47 -3.37
CA LEU A 242 -5.35 9.93 -4.06
C LEU A 242 -4.58 8.96 -3.18
N THR A 243 -4.16 7.81 -3.72
CA THR A 243 -3.24 6.87 -3.05
C THR A 243 -1.83 7.02 -3.64
N ILE A 244 -0.86 7.41 -2.83
CA ILE A 244 0.53 7.70 -3.21
C ILE A 244 1.47 6.78 -2.42
N CYS A 245 2.13 5.85 -3.05
CA CYS A 245 2.15 5.49 -4.45
C CYS A 245 2.16 3.95 -4.63
N ASN A 246 2.18 3.47 -5.86
CA ASN A 246 2.45 2.07 -6.17
C ASN A 246 3.96 1.76 -5.97
N THR A 247 4.37 0.49 -6.13
CA THR A 247 5.76 0.05 -6.06
C THR A 247 6.62 0.68 -7.15
N MET A 248 7.89 1.00 -6.84
CA MET A 248 8.83 1.60 -7.80
C MET A 248 9.38 0.50 -8.73
N PRO A 249 9.39 0.69 -10.05
CA PRO A 249 10.03 -0.26 -10.96
C PRO A 249 11.49 -0.50 -10.59
N ALA A 250 11.88 -1.77 -10.47
CA ALA A 250 13.22 -2.16 -10.07
C ALA A 250 13.59 -3.56 -10.62
N MET A 251 14.87 -3.90 -10.49
CA MET A 251 15.44 -5.15 -10.95
C MET A 251 16.57 -5.59 -10.02
N ARG A 252 16.80 -6.91 -9.93
CA ARG A 252 18.01 -7.49 -9.36
C ARG A 252 18.51 -8.65 -10.23
N ILE A 253 19.82 -8.79 -10.35
CA ILE A 253 20.49 -9.91 -11.03
C ILE A 253 21.23 -10.72 -9.98
N ASP A 254 21.06 -12.03 -10.02
CA ASP A 254 21.88 -12.96 -9.25
C ASP A 254 23.24 -13.11 -9.95
N THR A 255 24.30 -12.65 -9.30
CA THR A 255 25.67 -12.68 -9.84
C THR A 255 26.28 -14.08 -9.91
N LYS A 256 25.67 -15.09 -9.30
CA LYS A 256 26.12 -16.49 -9.39
C LYS A 256 25.53 -17.19 -10.60
N THR A 257 24.25 -16.97 -10.87
CA THR A 257 23.55 -17.56 -12.00
C THR A 257 23.58 -16.69 -13.25
N HIS A 258 23.93 -15.41 -13.12
CA HIS A 258 23.90 -14.38 -14.16
C HIS A 258 22.49 -14.16 -14.74
N GLN A 259 21.46 -14.41 -13.95
CA GLN A 259 20.06 -14.29 -14.36
C GLN A 259 19.29 -13.26 -13.50
N PRO A 260 18.23 -12.65 -14.02
CA PRO A 260 17.29 -11.90 -13.21
C PRO A 260 16.70 -12.78 -12.10
N VAL A 261 16.51 -12.20 -10.91
CA VAL A 261 15.93 -12.91 -9.76
C VAL A 261 14.40 -13.11 -9.87
N LEU A 262 13.74 -12.38 -10.75
CA LEU A 262 12.31 -12.50 -11.04
C LEU A 262 12.08 -13.09 -12.43
N GLY A 263 11.07 -13.95 -12.56
CA GLY A 263 10.70 -14.54 -13.85
C GLY A 263 10.23 -13.51 -14.88
N ASN A 264 9.72 -12.36 -14.45
CA ASN A 264 9.34 -11.22 -15.31
C ASN A 264 10.51 -10.22 -15.55
N ILE A 265 11.76 -10.58 -15.20
CA ILE A 265 12.95 -9.74 -15.31
C ILE A 265 12.92 -8.53 -14.36
N THR A 266 11.95 -7.65 -14.51
CA THR A 266 11.71 -6.48 -13.65
C THR A 266 10.47 -6.70 -12.78
N GLY A 267 10.37 -5.92 -11.70
CA GLY A 267 9.22 -5.94 -10.79
C GLY A 267 9.08 -4.64 -10.02
N GLY A 268 8.17 -4.62 -9.06
CA GLY A 268 7.96 -3.51 -8.15
C GLY A 268 8.82 -3.64 -6.90
N LEU A 269 9.54 -2.57 -6.56
CA LEU A 269 10.27 -2.41 -5.31
C LEU A 269 9.32 -1.98 -4.21
N SER A 270 9.37 -2.63 -3.06
CA SER A 270 8.67 -2.29 -1.82
C SER A 270 9.61 -2.46 -0.61
N GLY A 271 9.08 -2.37 0.61
CA GLY A 271 9.87 -2.45 1.83
C GLY A 271 10.29 -1.08 2.37
N PRO A 272 10.96 -1.02 3.55
CA PRO A 272 11.34 0.24 4.21
C PRO A 272 12.15 1.19 3.34
N GLY A 273 12.97 0.65 2.43
CA GLY A 273 13.78 1.45 1.51
C GLY A 273 12.97 2.29 0.51
N LEU A 274 11.69 1.99 0.28
CA LEU A 274 10.81 2.81 -0.56
C LEU A 274 10.29 4.05 0.20
N ARG A 275 10.23 4.04 1.54
CA ARG A 275 9.62 5.10 2.34
C ARG A 275 10.09 6.52 1.99
N PRO A 276 11.39 6.85 1.96
CA PRO A 276 11.83 8.22 1.70
C PRO A 276 11.39 8.73 0.31
N ILE A 277 11.27 7.84 -0.68
CA ILE A 277 10.79 8.20 -2.02
C ILE A 277 9.29 8.49 -1.96
N SER A 278 8.50 7.57 -1.41
CA SER A 278 7.05 7.72 -1.32
C SER A 278 6.65 8.91 -0.45
N LEU A 279 7.35 9.12 0.68
CA LEU A 279 7.12 10.26 1.57
C LEU A 279 7.31 11.60 0.85
N ALA A 280 8.39 11.73 0.05
CA ALA A 280 8.63 12.92 -0.75
C ALA A 280 7.52 13.17 -1.79
N LEU A 281 7.01 12.12 -2.43
CA LEU A 281 5.90 12.21 -3.38
C LEU A 281 4.60 12.64 -2.68
N VAL A 282 4.28 12.07 -1.51
CA VAL A 282 3.13 12.50 -0.69
C VAL A 282 3.24 13.98 -0.35
N TYR A 283 4.39 14.42 0.14
CA TYR A 283 4.61 15.85 0.46
C TYR A 283 4.41 16.78 -0.75
N GLN A 284 4.96 16.41 -1.92
CA GLN A 284 4.78 17.20 -3.14
C GLN A 284 3.29 17.29 -3.54
N VAL A 285 2.57 16.18 -3.53
CA VAL A 285 1.15 16.15 -3.91
C VAL A 285 0.30 16.89 -2.90
N SER A 286 0.59 16.80 -1.58
CA SER A 286 -0.18 17.49 -0.54
C SER A 286 -0.12 19.03 -0.63
N LYS A 287 0.89 19.57 -1.33
CA LYS A 287 0.99 21.00 -1.61
C LYS A 287 0.33 21.42 -2.94
N ALA A 288 -0.12 20.45 -3.74
CA ALA A 288 -0.67 20.70 -5.07
C ALA A 288 -2.19 20.48 -5.16
N VAL A 289 -2.76 19.62 -4.31
CA VAL A 289 -4.19 19.27 -4.34
C VAL A 289 -4.83 19.35 -2.96
N GLU A 290 -6.17 19.50 -2.92
CA GLU A 290 -6.91 19.61 -1.65
C GLU A 290 -7.67 18.34 -1.26
N VAL A 291 -7.75 17.32 -2.15
CA VAL A 291 -8.41 16.07 -1.81
C VAL A 291 -7.56 15.26 -0.82
N PRO A 292 -8.19 14.40 0.02
CA PRO A 292 -7.46 13.53 0.93
C PRO A 292 -6.42 12.67 0.24
N ILE A 293 -5.25 12.51 0.87
CA ILE A 293 -4.15 11.71 0.36
C ILE A 293 -3.93 10.50 1.28
N ILE A 294 -3.77 9.34 0.67
CA ILE A 294 -3.43 8.11 1.36
C ILE A 294 -1.96 7.78 1.04
N GLY A 295 -1.10 7.83 2.06
CA GLY A 295 0.32 7.50 1.91
C GLY A 295 0.55 5.99 1.95
N VAL A 296 1.37 5.45 1.04
CA VAL A 296 1.76 4.04 1.02
C VAL A 296 3.18 3.84 0.54
N GLY A 297 3.94 2.99 1.23
CA GLY A 297 5.32 2.63 0.88
C GLY A 297 6.25 2.64 2.09
N GLY A 298 6.74 1.48 2.48
CA GLY A 298 7.75 1.34 3.52
C GLY A 298 7.32 1.69 4.94
N ILE A 299 6.03 1.65 5.25
CA ILE A 299 5.49 1.89 6.59
C ILE A 299 5.57 0.59 7.39
N PHE A 300 6.38 0.59 8.44
CA PHE A 300 6.66 -0.58 9.29
C PHE A 300 6.44 -0.31 10.77
N THR A 301 6.34 0.96 11.18
CA THR A 301 6.12 1.40 12.55
C THR A 301 5.05 2.49 12.62
N GLY A 302 4.55 2.78 13.82
CA GLY A 302 3.65 3.92 14.05
C GLY A 302 4.32 5.26 13.78
N GLU A 303 5.63 5.37 14.01
CA GLU A 303 6.42 6.57 13.69
C GLU A 303 6.50 6.77 12.16
N ASP A 304 6.70 5.70 11.39
CA ASP A 304 6.63 5.78 9.92
C ASP A 304 5.26 6.29 9.46
N ALA A 305 4.17 5.81 10.07
CA ALA A 305 2.83 6.29 9.75
C ALA A 305 2.65 7.78 10.11
N ALA A 306 3.20 8.21 11.26
CA ALA A 306 3.20 9.61 11.67
C ALA A 306 3.95 10.51 10.70
N GLU A 307 5.11 10.07 10.15
CA GLU A 307 5.84 10.81 9.11
C GLU A 307 4.94 11.11 7.89
N TYR A 308 4.14 10.13 7.45
CA TYR A 308 3.21 10.33 6.32
C TYR A 308 2.09 11.33 6.65
N ILE A 309 1.54 11.28 7.86
CA ILE A 309 0.52 12.25 8.30
C ILE A 309 1.13 13.66 8.33
N LEU A 310 2.33 13.82 8.90
CA LEU A 310 3.05 15.10 8.93
C LEU A 310 3.43 15.60 7.51
N ALA A 311 3.62 14.68 6.55
CA ALA A 311 3.85 15.05 5.15
C ALA A 311 2.58 15.44 4.39
N GLY A 312 1.39 15.34 5.02
CA GLY A 312 0.11 15.75 4.43
C GLY A 312 -0.82 14.61 4.06
N ALA A 313 -0.50 13.37 4.44
CA ALA A 313 -1.44 12.26 4.26
C ALA A 313 -2.57 12.32 5.29
N SER A 314 -3.80 12.05 4.85
CA SER A 314 -4.97 11.88 5.71
C SER A 314 -5.07 10.46 6.26
N ALA A 315 -4.55 9.47 5.52
CA ALA A 315 -4.52 8.06 5.91
C ALA A 315 -3.27 7.38 5.35
N VAL A 316 -2.99 6.13 5.80
CA VAL A 316 -1.86 5.33 5.37
C VAL A 316 -2.28 3.91 5.03
N GLN A 317 -1.68 3.32 3.98
CA GLN A 317 -1.87 1.92 3.62
C GLN A 317 -0.63 1.10 3.99
N ILE A 318 -0.81 0.04 4.78
CA ILE A 318 0.24 -0.88 5.19
C ILE A 318 0.37 -1.99 4.14
N GLY A 319 1.52 -2.02 3.47
CA GLY A 319 1.82 -2.95 2.38
C GLY A 319 2.71 -4.11 2.82
N SER A 320 4.00 -4.07 2.48
CA SER A 320 4.94 -5.18 2.70
C SER A 320 5.12 -5.60 4.17
N ALA A 321 4.89 -4.71 5.14
CA ALA A 321 4.86 -5.08 6.56
C ALA A 321 3.79 -6.14 6.86
N ASN A 322 2.62 -6.05 6.19
CA ASN A 322 1.55 -7.04 6.32
C ASN A 322 1.93 -8.42 5.72
N LEU A 323 2.82 -8.46 4.73
CA LEU A 323 3.34 -9.73 4.18
C LEU A 323 4.36 -10.39 5.11
N ILE A 324 5.08 -9.61 5.92
CA ILE A 324 6.01 -10.11 6.93
C ILE A 324 5.27 -10.64 8.15
N GLY A 325 4.22 -9.95 8.59
CA GLY A 325 3.37 -10.36 9.70
C GLY A 325 1.98 -9.78 9.60
N LEU A 326 0.96 -10.64 9.57
CA LEU A 326 -0.44 -10.21 9.38
C LEU A 326 -0.94 -9.26 10.47
N SER A 327 -0.36 -9.29 11.67
CA SER A 327 -0.69 -8.37 12.77
C SER A 327 -0.06 -6.97 12.65
N ALA A 328 0.79 -6.74 11.63
CA ALA A 328 1.49 -5.47 11.47
C ALA A 328 0.55 -4.24 11.42
N PRO A 329 -0.60 -4.24 10.72
CA PRO A 329 -1.48 -3.08 10.69
C PRO A 329 -2.01 -2.68 12.08
N TRP A 330 -2.40 -3.64 12.91
CA TRP A 330 -2.90 -3.39 14.29
C TRP A 330 -1.79 -2.87 15.20
N ARG A 331 -0.60 -3.44 15.11
CA ARG A 331 0.58 -2.96 15.85
C ARG A 331 0.93 -1.53 15.46
N ILE A 332 0.95 -1.22 14.16
CA ILE A 332 1.24 0.13 13.65
C ILE A 332 0.17 1.12 14.11
N LEU A 333 -1.11 0.72 14.14
CA LEU A 333 -2.19 1.56 14.68
C LEU A 333 -1.95 1.86 16.16
N ALA A 334 -1.62 0.86 16.98
CA ALA A 334 -1.34 1.05 18.40
C ALA A 334 -0.12 1.97 18.61
N GLU A 335 0.96 1.76 17.88
CA GLU A 335 2.16 2.59 17.94
C GLU A 335 1.89 4.05 17.50
N LEU A 336 1.04 4.27 16.48
CA LEU A 336 0.61 5.61 16.06
C LEU A 336 -0.20 6.31 17.18
N GLN A 337 -1.09 5.59 17.84
CA GLN A 337 -1.84 6.12 18.98
C GLN A 337 -0.92 6.51 20.13
N ASP A 338 0.10 5.69 20.41
CA ASP A 338 1.09 6.00 21.45
C ASP A 338 1.95 7.22 21.09
N TRP A 339 2.35 7.34 19.83
CA TRP A 339 3.04 8.54 19.33
C TRP A 339 2.17 9.80 19.51
N MET A 340 0.87 9.75 19.20
CA MET A 340 -0.05 10.86 19.41
C MET A 340 -0.15 11.25 20.89
N ARG A 341 -0.30 10.26 21.79
CA ARG A 341 -0.36 10.54 23.24
C ARG A 341 0.91 11.21 23.75
N GLN A 342 2.08 10.70 23.33
CA GLN A 342 3.39 11.24 23.70
C GLN A 342 3.59 12.67 23.14
N SER A 343 3.01 12.96 21.98
CA SER A 343 3.06 14.27 21.33
C SER A 343 1.99 15.24 21.86
N GLY A 344 1.12 14.81 22.78
CA GLY A 344 0.04 15.63 23.33
C GLY A 344 -1.09 15.94 22.32
N LEU A 345 -1.24 15.11 21.28
CA LEU A 345 -2.22 15.26 20.22
C LEU A 345 -3.52 14.52 20.56
N SER A 346 -4.67 15.16 20.37
CA SER A 346 -5.98 14.54 20.53
C SER A 346 -6.63 14.13 19.19
N ASN A 347 -6.13 14.65 18.08
CA ASN A 347 -6.59 14.33 16.73
C ASN A 347 -5.47 14.57 15.71
N LEU A 348 -5.67 14.14 14.46
CA LEU A 348 -4.69 14.28 13.37
C LEU A 348 -4.94 15.51 12.48
N ARG A 349 -5.98 16.30 12.76
CA ARG A 349 -6.39 17.44 11.92
C ARG A 349 -5.41 18.59 12.05
N GLY A 350 -5.03 19.17 10.91
CA GLY A 350 -4.17 20.36 10.87
C GLY A 350 -2.70 20.11 11.24
N LEU A 351 -2.23 18.87 11.16
CA LEU A 351 -0.81 18.52 11.38
C LEU A 351 0.06 18.72 10.13
N SER A 352 -0.53 18.87 8.94
CA SER A 352 0.17 18.97 7.63
C SER A 352 0.24 20.41 7.11
#